data_2f4ed4591ebde31d830d7168ba0f3a89
#
_entry.id   2f4ed4591ebde31d830d7168ba0f3a89
#
_cell.length_a   1.000
_cell.length_b   1.000
_cell.length_c   1.000
_cell.angle_alpha   90.00
_cell.angle_beta   90.00
_cell.angle_gamma   90.00
#
_symmetry.space_group_name_H-M   'P 1'
#
loop_
_entity.id
_entity.type
_entity.pdbx_description
1 polymer ?
#
loop_
_entity_poly.entity_id
_entity_poly.type
_entity_poly.pdbx_seq_one_letter_code
_entity_poly.pdbx_strand_id
1 'polypeptide(L)'
;TPHNPDIRPFKFLESLYHKRKYLWETGEHGAANILKLGLNSIWGKTAQRVGWSQDKLPTYHNLVVAGLTTSYVRAAVYKAALADLDAVVAIETDALITRRRLKSSDMIQGDELGQWVETQFNTLTYCNSGLAFATDLDGRTITRTSGVPTGVLSQAMILEAARAGSR
;
A
#
# COMPACT_ATOMS: atom_id res chain seq x y z
N THR A 1 26.44 5.47 -23.48
CA THR A 1 26.91 6.15 -22.25
C THR A 1 27.39 5.09 -21.30
N PRO A 2 28.59 5.21 -20.70
CA PRO A 2 29.08 4.25 -19.73
C PRO A 2 28.09 4.15 -18.57
N HIS A 3 27.73 2.93 -18.20
CA HIS A 3 26.86 2.67 -17.05
C HIS A 3 27.60 3.07 -15.78
N ASN A 4 27.15 4.12 -15.10
CA ASN A 4 27.68 4.48 -13.79
C ASN A 4 26.80 3.81 -12.72
N PRO A 5 27.29 2.75 -12.03
CA PRO A 5 26.52 2.01 -11.03
C PRO A 5 26.20 2.85 -9.77
N ASP A 6 26.88 3.98 -9.57
CA ASP A 6 26.69 4.86 -8.41
C ASP A 6 25.56 5.87 -8.59
N ILE A 7 24.97 5.97 -9.79
CA ILE A 7 23.83 6.86 -10.01
C ILE A 7 22.58 6.25 -9.36
N ARG A 8 22.13 6.88 -8.29
CA ARG A 8 20.88 6.57 -7.58
C ARG A 8 19.90 7.74 -7.73
N PRO A 9 19.15 7.79 -8.84
CA PRO A 9 18.32 8.95 -9.19
C PRO A 9 17.21 9.23 -8.16
N PHE A 10 16.82 8.25 -7.37
CA PHE A 10 15.77 8.35 -6.37
C PHE A 10 16.27 8.40 -4.93
N LYS A 11 17.58 8.56 -4.69
CA LYS A 11 18.13 8.63 -3.33
C LYS A 11 17.51 9.75 -2.48
N PHE A 12 17.09 10.84 -3.10
CA PHE A 12 16.41 11.94 -2.41
C PHE A 12 15.09 11.53 -1.72
N LEU A 13 14.48 10.42 -2.14
CA LEU A 13 13.25 9.91 -1.51
C LEU A 13 13.45 9.50 -0.06
N GLU A 14 14.64 8.99 0.29
CA GLU A 14 14.97 8.63 1.66
C GLU A 14 14.87 9.87 2.58
N SER A 15 15.47 10.98 2.18
CA SER A 15 15.42 12.22 2.97
C SER A 15 14.01 12.78 3.12
N LEU A 16 13.17 12.68 2.08
CA LEU A 16 11.78 13.10 2.14
C LEU A 16 10.94 12.16 3.02
N TYR A 17 11.23 10.86 2.99
CA TYR A 17 10.59 9.88 3.87
C TYR A 17 10.88 10.17 5.34
N HIS A 18 12.15 10.36 5.71
CA HIS A 18 12.53 10.71 7.08
C HIS A 18 11.95 12.06 7.52
N LYS A 19 11.92 13.06 6.62
CA LYS A 19 11.27 14.34 6.90
C LYS A 19 9.78 14.16 7.19
N ARG A 20 9.08 13.30 6.42
CA ARG A 20 7.67 12.99 6.68
C ARG A 20 7.48 12.34 8.05
N LYS A 21 8.34 11.37 8.41
CA LYS A 21 8.32 10.69 9.72
C LYS A 21 8.50 11.69 10.84
N TYR A 22 9.51 12.55 10.75
CA TYR A 22 9.75 13.64 11.71
C TYR A 22 8.53 14.55 11.87
N LEU A 23 7.93 15.03 10.77
CA LEU A 23 6.74 15.88 10.83
C LEU A 23 5.54 15.18 11.48
N TRP A 24 5.41 13.88 11.28
CA TRP A 24 4.36 13.10 11.93
C TRP A 24 4.57 13.02 13.44
N GLU A 25 5.80 12.76 13.89
CA GLU A 25 6.18 12.65 15.30
C GLU A 25 6.10 14.00 16.04
N THR A 26 6.31 15.11 15.34
CA THR A 26 6.19 16.47 15.90
C THR A 26 4.77 17.04 15.85
N GLY A 27 3.78 16.26 15.39
CA GLY A 27 2.36 16.66 15.34
C GLY A 27 1.97 17.48 14.11
N GLU A 28 2.89 17.72 13.17
CA GLU A 28 2.62 18.44 11.91
C GLU A 28 1.97 17.51 10.87
N HIS A 29 0.85 16.87 11.23
CA HIS A 29 0.19 15.85 10.41
C HIS A 29 -0.25 16.34 9.03
N GLY A 30 -0.63 17.62 8.90
CA GLY A 30 -0.98 18.22 7.60
C GLY A 30 0.19 18.20 6.62
N ALA A 31 1.35 18.69 7.05
CA ALA A 31 2.58 18.71 6.25
C ALA A 31 3.06 17.28 5.94
N ALA A 32 3.00 16.37 6.91
CA ALA A 32 3.34 14.96 6.72
C ALA A 32 2.45 14.29 5.67
N ASN A 33 1.14 14.59 5.63
CA ASN A 33 0.22 14.07 4.63
C ASN A 33 0.50 14.62 3.22
N ILE A 34 0.84 15.90 3.09
CA ILE A 34 1.26 16.49 1.80
C ILE A 34 2.51 15.78 1.27
N LEU A 35 3.52 15.56 2.12
CA LEU A 35 4.70 14.80 1.74
C LEU A 35 4.37 13.36 1.34
N LYS A 36 3.46 12.69 2.04
CA LYS A 36 2.99 11.35 1.68
C LYS A 36 2.38 11.31 0.29
N LEU A 37 1.50 12.27 -0.03
CA LEU A 37 0.90 12.36 -1.36
C LEU A 37 1.95 12.62 -2.43
N GLY A 38 2.92 13.49 -2.16
CA GLY A 38 4.05 13.75 -3.05
C GLY A 38 4.87 12.49 -3.33
N LEU A 39 5.32 11.79 -2.29
CA LEU A 39 6.09 10.56 -2.39
C LEU A 39 5.34 9.47 -3.18
N ASN A 40 4.06 9.25 -2.87
CA ASN A 40 3.26 8.24 -3.55
C ASN A 40 2.99 8.59 -5.02
N SER A 41 3.00 9.87 -5.40
CA SER A 41 2.75 10.30 -6.77
C SER A 41 3.97 10.20 -7.68
N ILE A 42 5.18 10.16 -7.16
CA ILE A 42 6.42 10.24 -7.95
C ILE A 42 6.52 9.12 -9.00
N TRP A 43 6.33 7.87 -8.57
CA TRP A 43 6.38 6.73 -9.50
C TRP A 43 5.22 6.74 -10.50
N GLY A 44 4.01 7.12 -10.05
CA GLY A 44 2.83 7.22 -10.91
C GLY A 44 2.99 8.28 -12.00
N LYS A 45 3.67 9.39 -11.69
CA LYS A 45 3.99 10.44 -12.66
C LYS A 45 4.85 9.92 -13.81
N THR A 46 5.73 8.96 -13.57
CA THR A 46 6.58 8.39 -14.64
C THR A 46 5.78 7.67 -15.73
N ALA A 47 4.58 7.17 -15.42
CA ALA A 47 3.69 6.51 -16.37
C ALA A 47 2.51 7.39 -16.81
N GLN A 48 2.29 8.53 -16.17
CA GLN A 48 1.10 9.33 -16.37
C GLN A 48 1.12 10.07 -17.71
N ARG A 49 -0.03 10.07 -18.41
CA ARG A 49 -0.23 10.78 -19.70
C ARG A 49 -1.01 12.09 -19.59
N VAL A 50 -1.48 12.46 -18.41
CA VAL A 50 -2.31 13.67 -18.21
C VAL A 50 -1.47 14.93 -18.41
N GLY A 51 -1.99 15.88 -19.20
CA GLY A 51 -1.32 17.15 -19.46
C GLY A 51 -0.36 17.15 -20.65
N TRP A 52 -0.42 16.13 -21.51
CA TRP A 52 0.40 16.06 -22.72
C TRP A 52 -0.24 16.80 -23.89
N SER A 53 0.57 17.59 -24.58
CA SER A 53 0.34 17.88 -26.00
C SER A 53 0.80 16.67 -26.83
N GLN A 54 0.18 16.42 -27.96
CA GLN A 54 0.44 15.21 -28.79
C GLN A 54 1.92 15.00 -29.16
N ASP A 55 2.78 16.02 -29.04
CA ASP A 55 4.12 16.01 -29.58
C ASP A 55 5.27 16.00 -28.56
N LYS A 56 5.02 16.10 -27.25
CA LYS A 56 6.10 16.12 -26.25
C LYS A 56 5.76 15.33 -25.00
N LEU A 57 6.50 14.24 -24.77
CA LEU A 57 6.53 13.54 -23.50
C LEU A 57 7.15 14.42 -22.41
N PRO A 58 6.59 14.47 -21.17
CA PRO A 58 7.28 15.07 -20.04
C PRO A 58 8.65 14.44 -19.84
N THR A 59 9.63 15.27 -19.45
CA THR A 59 11.01 14.82 -19.21
C THR A 59 11.13 13.73 -18.15
N TYR A 60 10.16 13.65 -17.24
CA TYR A 60 10.09 12.61 -16.19
C TYR A 60 9.36 11.33 -16.63
N HIS A 61 8.80 11.29 -17.86
CA HIS A 61 8.10 10.11 -18.33
C HIS A 61 9.08 8.96 -18.60
N ASN A 62 8.90 7.87 -17.88
CA ASN A 62 9.73 6.68 -18.01
C ASN A 62 8.94 5.44 -17.63
N LEU A 63 8.36 4.78 -18.63
CA LEU A 63 7.58 3.55 -18.44
C LEU A 63 8.40 2.40 -17.86
N VAL A 64 9.70 2.37 -18.11
CA VAL A 64 10.59 1.32 -17.58
C VAL A 64 10.67 1.47 -16.06
N VAL A 65 10.89 2.70 -15.56
CA VAL A 65 10.92 2.96 -14.11
C VAL A 65 9.57 2.61 -13.47
N ALA A 66 8.46 3.05 -14.07
CA ALA A 66 7.12 2.73 -13.58
C ALA A 66 6.87 1.21 -13.51
N GLY A 67 7.21 0.50 -14.58
CA GLY A 67 7.04 -0.95 -14.67
C GLY A 67 7.92 -1.72 -13.68
N LEU A 68 9.19 -1.35 -13.58
CA LEU A 68 10.13 -1.98 -12.65
C LEU A 68 9.70 -1.78 -11.19
N THR A 69 9.27 -0.57 -10.80
CA THR A 69 8.79 -0.30 -9.44
C THR A 69 7.58 -1.18 -9.09
N THR A 70 6.59 -1.23 -10.00
CA THR A 70 5.40 -2.06 -9.79
C THR A 70 5.74 -3.55 -9.74
N SER A 71 6.61 -4.01 -10.62
CA SER A 71 7.02 -5.42 -10.68
C SER A 71 7.82 -5.83 -9.45
N TYR A 72 8.69 -4.96 -8.95
CA TYR A 72 9.45 -5.20 -7.73
C TYR A 72 8.54 -5.37 -6.51
N VAL A 73 7.58 -4.46 -6.32
CA VAL A 73 6.61 -4.54 -5.20
C VAL A 73 5.78 -5.82 -5.30
N ARG A 74 5.26 -6.13 -6.49
CA ARG A 74 4.50 -7.38 -6.70
C ARG A 74 5.34 -8.62 -6.40
N ALA A 75 6.58 -8.67 -6.87
CA ALA A 75 7.46 -9.80 -6.61
C ALA A 75 7.73 -9.97 -5.11
N ALA A 76 7.95 -8.87 -4.36
CA ALA A 76 8.15 -8.93 -2.92
C ALA A 76 6.90 -9.47 -2.19
N VAL A 77 5.70 -8.99 -2.58
CA VAL A 77 4.43 -9.44 -1.99
C VAL A 77 4.17 -10.92 -2.31
N TYR A 78 4.36 -11.34 -3.55
CA TYR A 78 4.20 -12.77 -3.91
C TYR A 78 5.22 -13.66 -3.21
N LYS A 79 6.47 -13.24 -3.10
CA LYS A 79 7.50 -14.00 -2.39
C LYS A 79 7.15 -14.18 -0.92
N ALA A 80 6.64 -13.13 -0.28
CA ALA A 80 6.14 -13.22 1.10
C ALA A 80 4.91 -14.16 1.21
N ALA A 81 3.98 -14.12 0.27
CA ALA A 81 2.81 -14.99 0.24
C ALA A 81 3.19 -16.47 0.09
N LEU A 82 4.22 -16.78 -0.71
CA LEU A 82 4.71 -18.15 -0.91
C LEU A 82 5.27 -18.78 0.36
N ALA A 83 5.62 -18.01 1.39
CA ALA A 83 6.09 -18.56 2.66
C ALA A 83 5.00 -19.37 3.38
N ASP A 84 3.71 -19.05 3.20
CA ASP A 84 2.57 -19.78 3.76
C ASP A 84 1.29 -19.41 3.00
N LEU A 85 1.07 -20.04 1.85
CA LEU A 85 -0.10 -19.78 1.00
C LEU A 85 -1.42 -20.05 1.70
N ASP A 86 -1.47 -21.06 2.57
CA ASP A 86 -2.69 -21.41 3.30
C ASP A 86 -3.11 -20.35 4.33
N ALA A 87 -2.16 -19.51 4.75
CA ALA A 87 -2.46 -18.37 5.60
C ALA A 87 -3.02 -17.18 4.84
N VAL A 88 -2.77 -17.08 3.54
CA VAL A 88 -3.15 -15.91 2.74
C VAL A 88 -4.66 -15.87 2.51
N VAL A 89 -5.27 -14.75 2.89
CA VAL A 89 -6.70 -14.47 2.62
C VAL A 89 -6.83 -13.60 1.37
N ALA A 90 -5.98 -12.58 1.24
CA ALA A 90 -5.99 -11.68 0.09
C ALA A 90 -4.61 -11.06 -0.13
N ILE A 91 -4.36 -10.70 -1.39
CA ILE A 91 -3.21 -9.93 -1.83
C ILE A 91 -3.72 -8.57 -2.28
N GLU A 92 -3.29 -7.53 -1.59
CA GLU A 92 -3.50 -6.13 -1.97
C GLU A 92 -2.29 -5.63 -2.77
N THR A 93 -2.33 -4.40 -3.25
CA THR A 93 -1.28 -3.83 -4.13
C THR A 93 0.13 -4.00 -3.55
N ASP A 94 0.30 -3.68 -2.27
CA ASP A 94 1.57 -3.67 -1.53
C ASP A 94 1.44 -4.31 -0.14
N ALA A 95 0.37 -5.09 0.07
CA ALA A 95 0.06 -5.70 1.36
C ALA A 95 -0.47 -7.13 1.21
N LEU A 96 -0.34 -7.90 2.28
CA LEU A 96 -0.94 -9.22 2.45
C LEU A 96 -1.91 -9.20 3.61
N ILE A 97 -3.07 -9.81 3.41
CA ILE A 97 -4.02 -10.12 4.47
C ILE A 97 -3.92 -11.60 4.75
N THR A 98 -3.64 -11.95 6.01
CA THR A 98 -3.37 -13.31 6.40
C THR A 98 -4.15 -13.70 7.66
N ARG A 99 -4.45 -15.00 7.82
CA ARG A 99 -5.14 -15.54 8.99
C ARG A 99 -4.23 -15.73 10.20
N ARG A 100 -2.92 -15.74 9.98
CA ARG A 100 -1.89 -15.90 10.99
C ARG A 100 -0.63 -15.18 10.54
N ARG A 101 0.27 -14.91 11.48
CA ARG A 101 1.54 -14.25 11.20
C ARG A 101 2.38 -15.11 10.26
N LEU A 102 2.87 -14.48 9.18
CA LEU A 102 3.83 -15.12 8.28
C LEU A 102 5.23 -15.11 8.90
N LYS A 103 5.94 -16.21 8.74
CA LYS A 103 7.36 -16.33 9.12
C LYS A 103 8.19 -16.49 7.85
N SER A 104 8.86 -15.41 7.45
CA SER A 104 9.73 -15.40 6.28
C SER A 104 10.98 -14.58 6.58
N SER A 105 12.13 -15.10 6.22
CA SER A 105 13.42 -14.36 6.32
C SER A 105 13.45 -13.15 5.38
N ASP A 106 12.64 -13.16 4.34
CA ASP A 106 12.54 -12.07 3.36
C ASP A 106 11.67 -10.90 3.85
N MET A 107 10.94 -11.09 4.95
CA MET A 107 10.06 -10.07 5.54
C MET A 107 10.78 -9.37 6.71
N ILE A 108 11.66 -8.43 6.40
CA ILE A 108 12.30 -7.61 7.43
C ILE A 108 11.25 -6.69 8.02
N GLN A 109 10.94 -6.88 9.31
CA GLN A 109 9.96 -6.07 10.03
C GLN A 109 10.56 -4.72 10.42
N GLY A 110 9.78 -3.66 10.29
CA GLY A 110 10.17 -2.31 10.67
C GLY A 110 9.35 -1.24 9.96
N ASP A 111 9.74 -0.01 10.17
CA ASP A 111 9.06 1.18 9.64
C ASP A 111 9.90 1.98 8.64
N GLU A 112 11.04 1.42 8.21
CA GLU A 112 11.88 2.03 7.18
C GLU A 112 11.46 1.61 5.76
N LEU A 113 11.94 2.34 4.75
CA LEU A 113 11.61 2.03 3.35
C LEU A 113 12.01 0.59 2.98
N GLY A 114 11.05 -0.14 2.44
CA GLY A 114 11.24 -1.54 2.04
C GLY A 114 11.04 -2.56 3.17
N GLN A 115 10.76 -2.11 4.38
CA GLN A 115 10.40 -2.98 5.50
C GLN A 115 8.89 -3.23 5.57
N TRP A 116 8.52 -4.29 6.28
CA TRP A 116 7.14 -4.69 6.47
C TRP A 116 6.60 -4.21 7.81
N VAL A 117 5.44 -3.59 7.79
CA VAL A 117 4.67 -3.25 9.00
C VAL A 117 3.59 -4.30 9.19
N GLU A 118 3.55 -4.91 10.38
CA GLU A 118 2.49 -5.84 10.75
C GLU A 118 1.42 -5.12 11.56
N THR A 119 0.16 -5.31 11.17
CA THR A 119 -0.99 -4.85 11.94
C THR A 119 -1.86 -6.06 12.28
N GLN A 120 -2.21 -6.24 13.54
CA GLN A 120 -3.02 -7.33 14.03
C GLN A 120 -4.44 -6.86 14.32
N PHE A 121 -5.41 -7.70 14.00
CA PHE A 121 -6.82 -7.47 14.25
C PHE A 121 -7.42 -8.63 15.04
N ASN A 122 -8.33 -8.33 15.95
CA ASN A 122 -9.12 -9.36 16.63
C ASN A 122 -10.08 -10.04 15.66
N THR A 123 -10.73 -9.26 14.80
CA THR A 123 -11.63 -9.75 13.76
C THR A 123 -11.40 -9.02 12.47
N LEU A 124 -11.56 -9.72 11.35
CA LEU A 124 -11.55 -9.12 10.03
C LEU A 124 -12.63 -9.75 9.17
N THR A 125 -13.54 -8.93 8.66
CA THR A 125 -14.48 -9.29 7.59
C THR A 125 -13.98 -8.63 6.31
N TYR A 126 -13.35 -9.41 5.45
CA TYR A 126 -12.83 -8.97 4.18
C TYR A 126 -13.76 -9.39 3.05
N CYS A 127 -14.33 -8.42 2.34
CA CYS A 127 -15.21 -8.68 1.20
C CYS A 127 -14.47 -8.54 -0.13
N ASN A 128 -13.71 -7.46 -0.28
CA ASN A 128 -12.83 -7.18 -1.41
C ASN A 128 -11.86 -6.05 -1.04
N SER A 129 -10.97 -5.65 -1.97
CA SER A 129 -9.96 -4.60 -1.78
C SER A 129 -10.52 -3.22 -1.40
N GLY A 130 -11.81 -2.98 -1.67
CA GLY A 130 -12.51 -1.73 -1.35
C GLY A 130 -13.44 -1.83 -0.15
N LEU A 131 -13.71 -3.02 0.39
CA LEU A 131 -14.71 -3.23 1.44
C LEU A 131 -14.21 -4.23 2.48
N ALA A 132 -13.85 -3.71 3.64
CA ALA A 132 -13.43 -4.52 4.78
C ALA A 132 -13.82 -3.85 6.10
N PHE A 133 -14.10 -4.68 7.10
CA PHE A 133 -14.37 -4.27 8.48
C PHE A 133 -13.44 -5.03 9.41
N ALA A 134 -12.77 -4.34 10.29
CA ALA A 134 -11.86 -4.95 11.25
C ALA A 134 -12.13 -4.41 12.66
N THR A 135 -11.81 -5.21 13.65
CA THR A 135 -11.73 -4.77 15.03
C THR A 135 -10.28 -4.93 15.48
N ASP A 136 -9.66 -3.85 15.90
CA ASP A 136 -8.29 -3.88 16.42
C ASP A 136 -8.21 -4.57 17.79
N LEU A 137 -7.02 -4.65 18.35
CA LEU A 137 -6.78 -5.27 19.65
C LEU A 137 -7.40 -4.49 20.80
N ASP A 138 -7.63 -3.18 20.63
CA ASP A 138 -8.28 -2.29 21.59
C ASP A 138 -9.81 -2.30 21.48
N GLY A 139 -10.38 -3.09 20.56
CA GLY A 139 -11.82 -3.18 20.32
C GLY A 139 -12.39 -2.07 19.44
N ARG A 140 -11.56 -1.23 18.82
CA ARG A 140 -12.01 -0.16 17.92
C ARG A 140 -12.35 -0.74 16.55
N THR A 141 -13.46 -0.31 15.99
CA THR A 141 -13.85 -0.71 14.63
C THR A 141 -13.15 0.16 13.59
N ILE A 142 -12.49 -0.50 12.67
CA ILE A 142 -11.85 0.09 11.48
C ILE A 142 -12.67 -0.32 10.28
N THR A 143 -13.16 0.65 9.52
CA THR A 143 -13.95 0.42 8.31
C THR A 143 -13.21 0.94 7.09
N ARG A 144 -13.05 0.10 6.08
CA ARG A 144 -12.56 0.50 4.76
C ARG A 144 -13.69 0.35 3.77
N THR A 145 -14.16 1.49 3.23
CA THR A 145 -15.17 1.52 2.17
C THR A 145 -14.65 2.39 1.02
N SER A 146 -14.39 1.78 -0.13
CA SER A 146 -13.97 2.49 -1.33
C SER A 146 -15.18 2.69 -2.24
N GLY A 147 -15.43 3.94 -2.65
CA GLY A 147 -16.58 4.28 -3.51
C GLY A 147 -17.94 4.37 -2.81
N VAL A 148 -17.97 4.13 -1.49
CA VAL A 148 -19.18 4.29 -0.67
C VAL A 148 -18.88 5.25 0.48
N PRO A 149 -19.74 6.23 0.77
CA PRO A 149 -19.55 7.12 1.90
C PRO A 149 -19.43 6.33 3.24
N THR A 150 -18.56 6.79 4.11
CA THR A 150 -18.38 6.18 5.42
C THR A 150 -19.68 6.22 6.23
N GLY A 151 -20.06 5.10 6.85
CA GLY A 151 -21.26 4.98 7.66
C GLY A 151 -22.53 4.51 6.90
N VAL A 152 -22.49 4.45 5.57
CA VAL A 152 -23.61 3.90 4.78
C VAL A 152 -23.69 2.38 4.88
N LEU A 153 -22.55 1.71 4.94
CA LEU A 153 -22.46 0.25 5.09
C LEU A 153 -21.96 -0.11 6.48
N SER A 154 -22.61 -1.08 7.11
CA SER A 154 -22.15 -1.71 8.35
C SER A 154 -21.73 -3.16 8.10
N GLN A 155 -20.87 -3.68 8.97
CA GLN A 155 -20.47 -5.09 8.93
C GLN A 155 -21.71 -6.02 9.03
N ALA A 156 -22.69 -5.69 9.87
CA ALA A 156 -23.91 -6.47 10.04
C ALA A 156 -24.71 -6.59 8.74
N MET A 157 -24.89 -5.48 8.01
CA MET A 157 -25.59 -5.46 6.71
C MET A 157 -24.88 -6.35 5.69
N ILE A 158 -23.55 -6.33 5.64
CA ILE A 158 -22.79 -7.16 4.70
C ILE A 158 -22.90 -8.65 5.06
N LEU A 159 -22.79 -9.00 6.34
CA LEU A 159 -22.93 -10.37 6.80
C LEU A 159 -24.34 -10.91 6.56
N GLU A 160 -25.37 -10.10 6.73
CA GLU A 160 -26.76 -10.46 6.44
C GLU A 160 -26.96 -10.68 4.93
N ALA A 161 -26.47 -9.77 4.08
CA ALA A 161 -26.53 -9.92 2.62
C ALA A 161 -25.78 -11.19 2.15
N ALA A 162 -24.62 -11.48 2.70
CA ALA A 162 -23.86 -12.67 2.39
C ALA A 162 -24.63 -13.97 2.77
N ARG A 163 -25.31 -13.98 3.91
CA ARG A 163 -26.16 -15.10 4.35
C ARG A 163 -27.40 -15.28 3.48
N ALA A 164 -28.01 -14.17 3.03
CA ALA A 164 -29.18 -14.19 2.15
C ALA A 164 -28.82 -14.65 0.73
N GLY A 165 -27.66 -14.30 0.21
CA GLY A 165 -27.16 -14.70 -1.11
C GLY A 165 -26.63 -16.13 -1.21
N SER A 166 -26.44 -16.81 -0.09
CA SER A 166 -25.98 -18.22 -0.03
C SER A 166 -27.10 -19.26 -0.09
N ARG A 167 -28.32 -18.84 -0.52
CA ARG A 167 -29.48 -19.73 -0.73
C ARG A 167 -29.67 -20.08 -2.19
#